data_781d0c9f42dd7c004c792ca5fb7eb48c
#
_entry.id   781d0c9f42dd7c004c792ca5fb7eb48c
#
_cell.length_a   1.000
_cell.length_b   1.000
_cell.length_c   1.000
_cell.angle_alpha   90.00
_cell.angle_beta   90.00
_cell.angle_gamma   90.00
#
_symmetry.space_group_name_H-M   'P 1'
#
loop_
_entity.id
_entity.type
_entity.pdbx_description
1 polymer ?
#
loop_
_entity_poly.entity_id
_entity_poly.type
_entity_poly.pdbx_seq_one_letter_code
_entity_poly.pdbx_strand_id
1 'polypeptide(L)'
;MKKVIYILLILSLISCSKQQPIKYLGDREPSPLHYIDDLDTKLYIICSKYEALHLYDDLKGTIIKEIGINNYYSTMQHRMSIVSYTNDIGTCQFQQRTYEWLSAKYGINTNVIDPEYSQIEVMVLAFLDNRQNLWQGYKKFNRLLV
;
A
#
# COMPACT_ATOMS: atom_id res chain seq x y z
N MET A 1 -45.10 15.34 25.62
CA MET A 1 -43.99 14.49 26.03
C MET A 1 -43.53 13.47 24.98
N LYS A 2 -44.32 13.10 23.97
CA LYS A 2 -43.92 12.11 22.93
C LYS A 2 -42.93 12.61 21.84
N LYS A 3 -42.81 13.90 21.63
CA LYS A 3 -41.92 14.48 20.59
C LYS A 3 -40.46 14.64 21.01
N VAL A 4 -40.14 14.63 22.29
CA VAL A 4 -38.76 14.78 22.80
C VAL A 4 -37.99 13.44 22.71
N ILE A 5 -38.69 12.31 22.78
CA ILE A 5 -38.10 10.97 22.73
C ILE A 5 -37.56 10.63 21.31
N TYR A 6 -38.21 11.15 20.26
CA TYR A 6 -37.76 10.92 18.87
C TYR A 6 -36.48 11.68 18.50
N ILE A 7 -36.25 12.85 19.10
CA ILE A 7 -35.00 13.64 18.84
C ILE A 7 -33.78 12.96 19.50
N LEU A 8 -33.94 12.35 20.65
CA LEU A 8 -32.87 11.61 21.33
C LEU A 8 -32.51 10.31 20.64
N LEU A 9 -33.45 9.65 19.95
CA LEU A 9 -33.20 8.42 19.19
C LEU A 9 -32.46 8.69 17.85
N ILE A 10 -32.66 9.87 17.25
CA ILE A 10 -31.97 10.26 16.01
C ILE A 10 -30.54 10.70 16.31
N LEU A 11 -30.27 11.30 17.44
CA LEU A 11 -28.93 11.70 17.86
C LEU A 11 -28.01 10.53 18.23
N SER A 12 -28.57 9.37 18.58
CA SER A 12 -27.79 8.16 18.86
C SER A 12 -27.35 7.40 17.61
N LEU A 13 -27.92 7.69 16.44
CA LEU A 13 -27.56 7.06 15.16
C LEU A 13 -26.51 7.86 14.37
N ILE A 14 -26.15 9.07 14.81
CA ILE A 14 -24.99 9.81 14.30
C ILE A 14 -23.77 9.49 15.18
N SER A 15 -23.62 8.23 15.53
CA SER A 15 -22.31 7.72 15.93
C SER A 15 -21.48 7.61 14.65
N CYS A 16 -20.93 8.75 14.28
CA CYS A 16 -19.83 8.86 13.33
C CYS A 16 -18.88 7.73 13.64
N SER A 17 -18.78 6.74 12.77
CA SER A 17 -17.72 5.75 12.82
C SER A 17 -16.42 6.54 12.63
N LYS A 18 -15.87 7.05 13.71
CA LYS A 18 -14.49 7.51 13.73
C LYS A 18 -13.70 6.29 13.27
N GLN A 19 -13.29 6.30 12.02
CA GLN A 19 -12.26 5.39 11.55
C GLN A 19 -11.17 5.45 12.61
N GLN A 20 -11.06 4.36 13.37
CA GLN A 20 -9.98 4.26 14.34
C GLN A 20 -8.70 4.44 13.55
N PRO A 21 -7.78 5.30 13.97
CA PRO A 21 -6.47 5.38 13.32
C PRO A 21 -5.92 3.98 13.33
N ILE A 22 -5.57 3.46 12.14
CA ILE A 22 -4.95 2.15 11.99
C ILE A 22 -3.76 2.17 12.95
N LYS A 23 -3.85 1.38 14.02
CA LYS A 23 -2.83 1.33 15.06
C LYS A 23 -1.67 0.53 14.48
N TYR A 24 -0.73 1.24 13.83
CA TYR A 24 0.50 0.62 13.36
C TYR A 24 1.21 0.03 14.57
N LEU A 25 1.39 -1.29 14.57
CA LEU A 25 2.20 -1.97 15.56
C LEU A 25 3.67 -1.57 15.30
N GLY A 26 4.09 -0.45 15.88
CA GLY A 26 5.48 -0.04 15.96
C GLY A 26 6.31 -1.13 16.65
N ASP A 27 7.57 -1.22 16.26
CA ASP A 27 8.63 -2.01 16.91
C ASP A 27 8.44 -3.53 16.91
N ARG A 28 8.29 -4.13 15.71
CA ARG A 28 8.62 -5.54 15.55
C ARG A 28 10.05 -5.66 15.05
N GLU A 29 10.82 -6.56 15.70
CA GLU A 29 12.11 -7.05 15.25
C GLU A 29 12.13 -7.28 13.75
N PRO A 30 13.24 -6.99 13.04
CA PRO A 30 13.34 -7.23 11.61
C PRO A 30 12.99 -8.70 11.32
N SER A 31 11.90 -8.88 10.61
CA SER A 31 11.42 -10.20 10.21
C SER A 31 12.50 -10.90 9.35
N PRO A 32 12.69 -12.23 9.46
CA PRO A 32 13.60 -12.99 8.58
C PRO A 32 13.25 -12.89 7.08
N LEU A 33 12.20 -12.18 6.71
CA LEU A 33 11.73 -11.91 5.35
C LEU A 33 12.64 -10.99 4.54
N HIS A 34 13.70 -10.42 5.13
CA HIS A 34 14.64 -9.52 4.46
C HIS A 34 15.46 -10.13 3.32
N TYR A 35 15.38 -11.44 3.12
CA TYR A 35 16.14 -12.16 2.09
C TYR A 35 15.25 -12.81 1.02
N ILE A 36 13.93 -12.55 1.03
CA ILE A 36 13.04 -13.08 0.00
C ILE A 36 13.15 -12.20 -1.23
N ASP A 37 13.76 -12.71 -2.30
CA ASP A 37 13.87 -12.01 -3.58
C ASP A 37 12.59 -12.18 -4.43
N ASP A 38 11.78 -13.20 -4.15
CA ASP A 38 10.51 -13.43 -4.84
C ASP A 38 9.46 -12.38 -4.45
N LEU A 39 9.10 -11.55 -5.42
CA LEU A 39 8.19 -10.43 -5.22
C LEU A 39 6.76 -10.87 -4.89
N ASP A 40 6.30 -11.99 -5.48
CA ASP A 40 4.97 -12.54 -5.18
C ASP A 40 4.86 -12.94 -3.71
N THR A 41 5.86 -13.66 -3.21
CA THR A 41 5.92 -14.07 -1.79
C THR A 41 5.99 -12.85 -0.88
N LYS A 42 6.83 -11.87 -1.21
CA LYS A 42 6.98 -10.65 -0.43
C LYS A 42 5.66 -9.87 -0.36
N LEU A 43 5.01 -9.67 -1.52
CA LEU A 43 3.72 -8.99 -1.61
C LEU A 43 2.63 -9.73 -0.82
N TYR A 44 2.56 -11.06 -0.94
CA TYR A 44 1.60 -11.88 -0.20
C TYR A 44 1.77 -11.73 1.32
N ILE A 45 3.01 -11.77 1.81
CA ILE A 45 3.30 -11.62 3.23
C ILE A 45 2.90 -10.24 3.76
N ILE A 46 3.20 -9.18 3.00
CA ILE A 46 2.84 -7.82 3.40
C ILE A 46 1.31 -7.65 3.38
N CYS A 47 0.63 -8.15 2.35
CA CYS A 47 -0.83 -8.14 2.32
C CYS A 47 -1.45 -8.90 3.50
N SER A 48 -0.89 -10.06 3.86
CA SER A 48 -1.34 -10.82 5.04
C SER A 48 -1.13 -10.04 6.34
N LYS A 49 0.01 -9.35 6.49
CA LYS A 49 0.34 -8.54 7.66
C LYS A 49 -0.70 -7.45 7.93
N TYR A 50 -1.25 -6.86 6.88
CA TYR A 50 -2.22 -5.76 6.94
C TYR A 50 -3.67 -6.18 6.67
N GLU A 51 -3.97 -7.49 6.66
CA GLU A 51 -5.29 -8.04 6.35
C GLU A 51 -5.83 -7.57 4.97
N ALA A 52 -4.91 -7.33 4.03
CA ALA A 52 -5.13 -6.74 2.72
C ALA A 52 -5.06 -7.75 1.56
N LEU A 53 -5.25 -9.06 1.83
CA LEU A 53 -5.17 -10.10 0.77
C LEU A 53 -6.18 -9.90 -0.35
N HIS A 54 -7.30 -9.26 -0.07
CA HIS A 54 -8.29 -8.89 -1.09
C HIS A 54 -7.78 -7.86 -2.11
N LEU A 55 -6.67 -7.17 -1.83
CA LEU A 55 -6.02 -6.21 -2.72
C LEU A 55 -4.82 -6.82 -3.47
N TYR A 56 -4.47 -8.09 -3.22
CA TYR A 56 -3.27 -8.71 -3.75
C TYR A 56 -3.17 -8.62 -5.28
N ASP A 57 -4.24 -9.00 -5.98
CA ASP A 57 -4.26 -9.02 -7.45
C ASP A 57 -4.19 -7.60 -8.04
N ASP A 58 -4.85 -6.63 -7.43
CA ASP A 58 -4.80 -5.22 -7.82
C ASP A 58 -3.41 -4.64 -7.63
N LEU A 59 -2.76 -4.93 -6.51
CA LEU A 59 -1.39 -4.50 -6.21
C LEU A 59 -0.40 -5.13 -7.19
N LYS A 60 -0.46 -6.45 -7.39
CA LYS A 60 0.36 -7.19 -8.35
C LYS A 60 0.19 -6.64 -9.76
N GLY A 61 -1.05 -6.50 -10.21
CA GLY A 61 -1.39 -5.96 -11.53
C GLY A 61 -0.87 -4.53 -11.71
N THR A 62 -0.95 -3.71 -10.68
CA THR A 62 -0.44 -2.34 -10.68
C THR A 62 1.09 -2.33 -10.81
N ILE A 63 1.82 -3.09 -10.00
CA ILE A 63 3.28 -3.18 -10.07
C ILE A 63 3.72 -3.66 -11.46
N ILE A 64 3.10 -4.72 -11.99
CA ILE A 64 3.42 -5.23 -13.34
C ILE A 64 3.21 -4.16 -14.41
N LYS A 65 2.18 -3.32 -14.30
CA LYS A 65 1.92 -2.23 -15.26
C LYS A 65 2.93 -1.08 -15.13
N GLU A 66 3.43 -0.83 -13.93
CA GLU A 66 4.43 0.22 -13.70
C GLU A 66 5.83 -0.19 -14.17
N ILE A 67 6.30 -1.39 -13.85
CA ILE A 67 7.67 -1.81 -14.16
C ILE A 67 7.78 -2.80 -15.33
N GLY A 68 6.68 -3.39 -15.77
CA GLY A 68 6.64 -4.44 -16.79
C GLY A 68 6.83 -5.84 -16.25
N ILE A 69 6.20 -6.83 -16.93
CA ILE A 69 6.16 -8.22 -16.47
C ILE A 69 7.56 -8.86 -16.34
N ASN A 70 8.47 -8.56 -17.27
CA ASN A 70 9.82 -9.12 -17.22
C ASN A 70 10.62 -8.61 -16.02
N ASN A 71 10.43 -7.32 -15.67
CA ASN A 71 11.08 -6.72 -14.52
C ASN A 71 10.45 -7.21 -13.20
N TYR A 72 9.16 -7.51 -13.19
CA TYR A 72 8.46 -8.05 -12.02
C TYR A 72 9.13 -9.34 -11.51
N TYR A 73 9.55 -10.22 -12.42
CA TYR A 73 10.22 -11.50 -12.10
C TYR A 73 11.75 -11.40 -12.07
N SER A 74 12.31 -10.20 -12.10
CA SER A 74 13.77 -10.00 -11.98
C SER A 74 14.22 -9.98 -10.51
N THR A 75 15.51 -9.77 -10.28
CA THR A 75 16.05 -9.63 -8.92
C THR A 75 15.59 -8.34 -8.24
N MET A 76 15.51 -8.33 -6.92
CA MET A 76 15.19 -7.13 -6.13
C MET A 76 16.11 -5.96 -6.49
N GLN A 77 17.41 -6.21 -6.61
CA GLN A 77 18.39 -5.18 -6.98
C GLN A 77 18.03 -4.53 -8.34
N HIS A 78 17.64 -5.33 -9.32
CA HIS A 78 17.22 -4.81 -10.62
C HIS A 78 15.92 -4.00 -10.49
N ARG A 79 14.90 -4.54 -9.84
CA ARG A 79 13.62 -3.83 -9.65
C ARG A 79 13.79 -2.49 -8.96
N MET A 80 14.63 -2.44 -7.91
CA MET A 80 14.92 -1.22 -7.17
C MET A 80 15.74 -0.19 -7.96
N SER A 81 16.46 -0.61 -9.00
CA SER A 81 17.23 0.28 -9.90
C SER A 81 16.39 0.92 -11.02
N ILE A 82 15.13 0.49 -11.17
CA ILE A 82 14.27 1.00 -12.25
C ILE A 82 13.89 2.46 -11.96
N VAL A 83 14.15 3.33 -12.94
CA VAL A 83 13.75 4.73 -12.91
C VAL A 83 12.92 5.03 -14.16
N SER A 84 11.72 5.57 -13.98
CA SER A 84 10.87 5.97 -15.10
C SER A 84 11.33 7.30 -15.71
N TYR A 85 10.74 7.66 -16.86
CA TYR A 85 10.98 8.97 -17.49
C TYR A 85 10.46 10.14 -16.63
N THR A 86 9.57 9.89 -15.67
CA THR A 86 9.05 10.86 -14.70
C THR A 86 9.83 10.88 -13.39
N ASN A 87 10.97 10.16 -13.33
CA ASN A 87 11.80 9.97 -12.14
C ASN A 87 11.09 9.22 -11.00
N ASP A 88 10.11 8.38 -11.32
CA ASP A 88 9.56 7.45 -10.36
C ASP A 88 10.54 6.29 -10.17
N ILE A 89 10.76 5.83 -8.96
CA ILE A 89 11.83 4.91 -8.60
C ILE A 89 11.35 3.61 -7.97
N GLY A 90 12.08 2.54 -8.26
CA GLY A 90 11.99 1.24 -7.60
C GLY A 90 10.79 0.41 -8.03
N THR A 91 10.54 -0.65 -7.29
CA THR A 91 9.51 -1.65 -7.59
C THR A 91 8.09 -1.06 -7.67
N CYS A 92 7.77 -0.13 -6.78
CA CYS A 92 6.44 0.50 -6.74
C CYS A 92 6.37 1.83 -7.51
N GLN A 93 7.43 2.24 -8.18
CA GLN A 93 7.49 3.46 -8.99
C GLN A 93 6.95 4.70 -8.26
N PHE A 94 7.54 4.99 -7.11
CA PHE A 94 7.21 6.19 -6.35
C PHE A 94 8.02 7.41 -6.82
N GLN A 95 7.36 8.56 -6.90
CA GLN A 95 8.06 9.82 -6.80
C GLN A 95 8.63 9.98 -5.39
N GLN A 96 9.89 10.41 -5.27
CA GLN A 96 10.60 10.50 -3.99
C GLN A 96 9.79 11.23 -2.91
N ARG A 97 9.24 12.40 -3.24
CA ARG A 97 8.43 13.21 -2.30
C ARG A 97 7.15 12.50 -1.86
N THR A 98 6.51 11.78 -2.78
CA THR A 98 5.29 11.02 -2.49
C THR A 98 5.61 9.86 -1.54
N TYR A 99 6.72 9.16 -1.78
CA TYR A 99 7.18 8.08 -0.91
C TYR A 99 7.49 8.57 0.50
N GLU A 100 8.26 9.65 0.62
CA GLU A 100 8.61 10.27 1.91
C GLU A 100 7.36 10.69 2.69
N TRP A 101 6.42 11.36 2.00
CA TRP A 101 5.18 11.81 2.62
C TRP A 101 4.30 10.64 3.09
N LEU A 102 4.11 9.61 2.26
CA LEU A 102 3.31 8.44 2.63
C LEU A 102 3.99 7.63 3.75
N SER A 103 5.31 7.45 3.68
CA SER A 103 6.09 6.77 4.72
C SER A 103 5.93 7.45 6.07
N ALA A 104 6.06 8.77 6.11
CA ALA A 104 5.85 9.56 7.31
C ALA A 104 4.39 9.45 7.82
N LYS A 105 3.42 9.52 6.89
CA LYS A 105 1.99 9.40 7.21
C LYS A 105 1.65 8.06 7.87
N TYR A 106 2.26 6.97 7.36
CA TYR A 106 1.97 5.62 7.85
C TYR A 106 2.95 5.13 8.93
N GLY A 107 3.93 5.96 9.31
CA GLY A 107 4.93 5.60 10.31
C GLY A 107 5.89 4.49 9.85
N ILE A 108 6.14 4.37 8.54
CA ILE A 108 7.03 3.35 7.98
C ILE A 108 8.46 3.84 8.04
N ASN A 109 9.33 3.02 8.65
CA ASN A 109 10.77 3.26 8.64
C ASN A 109 11.33 2.92 7.25
N THR A 110 11.90 3.92 6.57
CA THR A 110 12.52 3.76 5.25
C THR A 110 14.01 3.42 5.31
N ASN A 111 14.63 3.54 6.49
CA ASN A 111 16.01 3.18 6.74
C ASN A 111 16.11 1.69 7.13
N VAL A 112 15.65 0.82 6.26
CA VAL A 112 15.64 -0.63 6.46
C VAL A 112 16.58 -1.32 5.50
N ILE A 113 17.00 -2.56 5.84
CA ILE A 113 17.88 -3.38 5.01
C ILE A 113 17.22 -3.74 3.67
N ASP A 114 15.89 -3.89 3.65
CA ASP A 114 15.12 -4.19 2.46
C ASP A 114 14.26 -2.97 2.06
N PRO A 115 14.76 -2.08 1.18
CA PRO A 115 14.00 -0.92 0.73
C PRO A 115 12.81 -1.30 -0.14
N GLU A 116 12.82 -2.45 -0.81
CA GLU A 116 11.68 -2.95 -1.58
C GLU A 116 10.52 -3.32 -0.66
N TYR A 117 10.82 -3.96 0.48
CA TYR A 117 9.81 -4.30 1.48
C TYR A 117 9.08 -3.03 1.94
N SER A 118 9.81 -1.97 2.28
CA SER A 118 9.20 -0.72 2.73
C SER A 118 8.39 -0.02 1.63
N GLN A 119 8.82 -0.08 0.36
CA GLN A 119 8.04 0.45 -0.76
C GLN A 119 6.71 -0.29 -0.93
N ILE A 120 6.72 -1.62 -0.89
CA ILE A 120 5.50 -2.44 -0.99
C ILE A 120 4.58 -2.17 0.21
N GLU A 121 5.13 -2.07 1.40
CA GLU A 121 4.39 -1.78 2.63
C GLU A 121 3.65 -0.44 2.53
N VAL A 122 4.33 0.62 2.09
CA VAL A 122 3.72 1.94 1.83
C VAL A 122 2.63 1.85 0.77
N MET A 123 2.85 1.08 -0.31
CA MET A 123 1.85 0.90 -1.37
C MET A 123 0.60 0.19 -0.87
N VAL A 124 0.74 -0.90 -0.11
CA VAL A 124 -0.40 -1.63 0.50
C VAL A 124 -1.22 -0.70 1.38
N LEU A 125 -0.56 0.07 2.26
CA LEU A 125 -1.24 1.02 3.14
C LEU A 125 -1.92 2.16 2.37
N ALA A 126 -1.33 2.61 1.27
CA ALA A 126 -1.94 3.61 0.41
C ALA A 126 -3.19 3.06 -0.30
N PHE A 127 -3.20 1.79 -0.70
CA PHE A 127 -4.39 1.15 -1.27
C PHE A 127 -5.49 0.99 -0.22
N LEU A 128 -5.18 0.60 1.01
CA LEU A 128 -6.13 0.55 2.12
C LEU A 128 -6.70 1.94 2.46
N ASP A 129 -5.92 3.00 2.25
CA ASP A 129 -6.33 4.40 2.43
C ASP A 129 -7.01 5.00 1.17
N ASN A 130 -7.42 4.16 0.21
CA ASN A 130 -8.09 4.53 -1.05
C ASN A 130 -7.28 5.52 -1.90
N ARG A 131 -5.93 5.39 -1.92
CA ARG A 131 -5.01 6.24 -2.69
C ARG A 131 -4.43 5.56 -3.93
N GLN A 132 -5.02 4.46 -4.37
CA GLN A 132 -4.57 3.70 -5.54
C GLN A 132 -4.50 4.53 -6.83
N ASN A 133 -5.23 5.64 -6.90
CA ASN A 133 -5.19 6.58 -8.02
C ASN A 133 -3.86 7.35 -8.16
N LEU A 134 -2.94 7.23 -7.20
CA LEU A 134 -1.57 7.74 -7.31
C LEU A 134 -0.78 6.99 -8.39
N TRP A 135 -1.12 5.73 -8.68
CA TRP A 135 -0.47 4.93 -9.71
C TRP A 135 -1.24 4.93 -11.02
N GLN A 136 -0.54 5.22 -12.10
CA GLN A 136 -1.12 5.16 -13.45
C GLN A 136 -1.38 3.71 -13.89
N GLY A 137 -0.55 2.78 -13.43
CA GLY A 137 -0.72 1.34 -13.65
C GLY A 137 -2.05 0.82 -13.14
N TYR A 138 -2.49 1.26 -11.97
CA TYR A 138 -3.81 0.93 -11.42
C TYR A 138 -4.95 1.41 -12.34
N LYS A 139 -4.88 2.64 -12.83
CA LYS A 139 -5.90 3.19 -13.75
C LYS A 139 -5.98 2.41 -15.06
N LYS A 140 -4.83 1.94 -15.57
CA LYS A 140 -4.76 1.13 -16.80
C LYS A 140 -5.27 -0.28 -16.57
N PHE A 141 -4.96 -0.88 -15.41
CA PHE A 141 -5.39 -2.23 -15.05
C PHE A 141 -6.91 -2.31 -14.97
N ASN A 142 -7.55 -1.43 -14.22
CA ASN A 142 -9.01 -1.42 -14.05
C ASN A 142 -9.80 -1.12 -15.33
N ARG A 143 -9.22 -0.40 -16.32
CA ARG A 143 -9.87 -0.19 -17.61
C ARG A 143 -9.96 -1.44 -18.48
N LEU A 144 -9.18 -2.47 -18.20
CA LEU A 144 -9.19 -3.73 -18.91
C LEU A 144 -10.19 -4.74 -18.34
N LEU A 145 -10.72 -4.46 -17.14
CA LEU A 145 -11.70 -5.32 -16.45
C LEU A 145 -13.15 -4.85 -16.63
N VAL A 146 -13.39 -3.75 -17.36
CA VAL A 146 -14.68 -3.18 -17.74
C VAL A 146 -14.91 -3.36 -19.23
#